data_37e765c559d09a901012e8a76f63ca4d
#
_entry.id   37e765c559d09a901012e8a76f63ca4d
#
_cell.length_a   1.000
_cell.length_b   1.000
_cell.length_c   1.000
_cell.angle_alpha   90.00
_cell.angle_beta   90.00
_cell.angle_gamma   90.00
#
_symmetry.space_group_name_H-M   'P 1'
#
loop_
_entity.id
_entity.type
_entity.pdbx_description
1 polymer ?
#
loop_
_entity_poly.entity_id
_entity_poly.type
_entity_poly.pdbx_seq_one_letter_code
_entity_poly.pdbx_strand_id
1 'polypeptide(L)'
;MNKDNSNIVDFLSLPPTGDISYQGTVTVNPQGDEDNVIYSDGEIDLDAYVRIPFALSAEGLNYKDTLNDIDIDPKYADKIKEGVITITAVNGLPLNLRIPTLVLLGENGGKLESLTAVKGRDIIQAANGKESVLEFNLTQAQAKKLGQTENILLEVKASTTNNQEVVVAADAKLSFDLKLVAKAVITDLDDF
;
A
#
# COMPACT_ATOMS: atom_id res chain seq x y z
N MET A 1 22.83 16.05 -1.00
CA MET A 1 22.93 14.96 -1.99
C MET A 1 22.48 15.51 -3.33
N ASN A 2 23.28 15.41 -4.37
CA ASN A 2 22.87 15.91 -5.67
C ASN A 2 21.98 14.87 -6.34
N LYS A 3 20.82 15.29 -6.87
CA LYS A 3 19.78 14.44 -7.44
C LYS A 3 20.29 13.58 -8.61
N ASP A 4 21.35 14.04 -9.27
CA ASP A 4 21.89 13.42 -10.49
C ASP A 4 22.87 12.24 -10.25
N ASN A 5 23.24 11.99 -8.98
CA ASN A 5 24.16 10.92 -8.59
C ASN A 5 23.59 9.95 -7.56
N SER A 6 22.28 9.96 -7.35
CA SER A 6 21.62 9.10 -6.37
C SER A 6 20.97 7.93 -7.12
N ASN A 7 21.37 6.72 -6.80
CA ASN A 7 20.70 5.49 -7.23
C ASN A 7 19.54 5.08 -6.33
N ILE A 8 18.92 6.07 -5.66
CA ILE A 8 17.83 5.83 -4.71
C ILE A 8 16.61 5.19 -5.40
N VAL A 9 16.42 5.48 -6.69
CA VAL A 9 15.35 4.86 -7.48
C VAL A 9 15.59 3.37 -7.63
N ASP A 10 16.84 2.98 -7.89
CA ASP A 10 17.23 1.57 -7.99
C ASP A 10 17.12 0.88 -6.63
N PHE A 11 17.50 1.57 -5.55
CA PHE A 11 17.35 1.08 -4.16
C PHE A 11 15.88 0.86 -3.79
N LEU A 12 14.99 1.76 -4.17
CA LEU A 12 13.54 1.63 -3.90
C LEU A 12 12.86 0.58 -4.80
N SER A 13 13.49 0.21 -5.91
CA SER A 13 13.01 -0.85 -6.82
C SER A 13 13.43 -2.24 -6.38
N LEU A 14 14.39 -2.34 -5.45
CA LEU A 14 14.85 -3.60 -4.88
C LEU A 14 13.96 -3.99 -3.69
N PRO A 15 13.67 -5.27 -3.50
CA PRO A 15 13.13 -5.72 -2.22
C PRO A 15 14.10 -5.32 -1.09
N PRO A 16 13.63 -4.99 0.12
CA PRO A 16 14.47 -4.45 1.21
C PRO A 16 15.37 -5.53 1.83
N THR A 17 16.22 -6.13 1.01
CA THR A 17 17.16 -7.22 1.38
C THR A 17 18.62 -6.80 1.23
N GLY A 18 18.88 -5.55 0.89
CA GLY A 18 20.23 -5.03 0.72
C GLY A 18 20.79 -4.38 1.99
N ASP A 19 22.09 -4.55 2.22
CA ASP A 19 22.81 -3.87 3.28
C ASP A 19 23.02 -2.39 2.93
N ILE A 20 22.79 -1.50 3.88
CA ILE A 20 23.18 -0.09 3.79
C ILE A 20 24.56 0.04 4.40
N SER A 21 25.58 0.27 3.56
CA SER A 21 26.94 0.55 4.06
C SER A 21 27.18 2.06 4.14
N TYR A 22 27.76 2.48 5.24
CA TYR A 22 28.18 3.85 5.47
C TYR A 22 29.69 3.88 5.69
N GLN A 23 30.36 4.82 5.04
CA GLN A 23 31.78 5.08 5.23
C GLN A 23 31.97 6.55 5.63
N GLY A 24 32.66 6.77 6.74
CA GLY A 24 32.96 8.09 7.25
C GLY A 24 34.40 8.17 7.76
N THR A 25 34.91 9.38 7.90
CA THR A 25 36.20 9.66 8.50
C THR A 25 35.99 10.47 9.77
N VAL A 26 36.56 10.00 10.88
CA VAL A 26 36.58 10.72 12.14
C VAL A 26 37.96 11.37 12.30
N THR A 27 37.99 12.68 12.46
CA THR A 27 39.22 13.42 12.73
C THR A 27 39.23 13.80 14.19
N VAL A 28 40.23 13.32 14.90
CA VAL A 28 40.46 13.65 16.33
C VAL A 28 41.38 14.86 16.36
N ASN A 29 41.09 15.84 17.20
CA ASN A 29 41.79 17.10 17.33
C ASN A 29 42.05 17.83 15.99
N PRO A 30 41.01 18.24 15.27
CA PRO A 30 41.13 18.82 13.93
C PRO A 30 41.90 20.14 13.89
N GLN A 31 42.08 20.79 15.01
CA GLN A 31 42.80 22.08 15.11
C GLN A 31 44.26 21.93 15.55
N GLY A 32 44.62 20.78 16.14
CA GLY A 32 45.98 20.46 16.50
C GLY A 32 46.59 21.34 17.61
N ASP A 33 45.74 22.02 18.39
CA ASP A 33 46.18 23.07 19.32
C ASP A 33 46.71 22.51 20.64
N GLU A 34 46.52 21.22 20.91
CA GLU A 34 46.99 20.56 22.13
C GLU A 34 47.54 19.16 21.81
N ASP A 35 48.55 18.73 22.58
CA ASP A 35 49.07 17.36 22.51
C ASP A 35 48.06 16.38 23.11
N ASN A 36 47.46 15.57 22.26
CA ASN A 36 46.56 14.51 22.68
C ASN A 36 47.30 13.18 22.80
N VAL A 37 47.18 12.54 23.93
CA VAL A 37 47.76 11.23 24.21
C VAL A 37 46.65 10.19 24.19
N ILE A 38 46.78 9.21 23.29
CA ILE A 38 45.91 8.02 23.29
C ILE A 38 46.67 6.92 24.03
N TYR A 39 46.11 6.44 25.12
CA TYR A 39 46.69 5.31 25.87
C TYR A 39 46.33 4.01 25.15
N SER A 40 47.22 3.01 25.19
CA SER A 40 47.06 1.74 24.50
C SER A 40 45.91 0.87 25.05
N ASP A 41 45.41 1.23 26.22
CA ASP A 41 44.26 0.60 26.90
C ASP A 41 42.99 1.46 26.87
N GLY A 42 43.03 2.57 26.11
CA GLY A 42 41.88 3.45 25.92
C GLY A 42 40.84 2.82 24.98
N GLU A 43 39.63 2.76 25.44
CA GLU A 43 38.46 2.40 24.58
C GLU A 43 37.90 3.67 23.94
N ILE A 44 37.60 3.57 22.65
CA ILE A 44 36.91 4.64 21.92
C ILE A 44 35.48 4.11 21.62
N ASP A 45 34.51 4.63 22.34
CA ASP A 45 33.10 4.39 22.05
C ASP A 45 32.63 5.38 20.97
N LEU A 46 32.10 4.87 19.89
CA LEU A 46 31.55 5.67 18.81
C LEU A 46 30.07 5.39 18.62
N ASP A 47 29.22 6.32 18.99
CA ASP A 47 27.79 6.29 18.69
C ASP A 47 27.52 7.03 17.39
N ALA A 48 27.08 6.31 16.35
CA ALA A 48 26.67 6.89 15.10
C ALA A 48 25.14 6.95 15.00
N TYR A 49 24.57 8.14 14.89
CA TYR A 49 23.14 8.34 14.69
C TYR A 49 22.87 8.74 13.24
N VAL A 50 22.29 7.82 12.46
CA VAL A 50 21.94 8.07 11.06
C VAL A 50 20.43 8.21 10.94
N ARG A 51 19.95 9.38 10.49
CA ARG A 51 18.55 9.62 10.16
C ARG A 51 18.43 9.86 8.67
N ILE A 52 17.84 8.90 7.95
CA ILE A 52 17.55 9.03 6.54
C ILE A 52 16.06 9.37 6.39
N PRO A 53 15.69 10.62 6.07
CA PRO A 53 14.31 10.94 5.76
C PRO A 53 13.95 10.29 4.43
N PHE A 54 12.88 9.48 4.43
CA PHE A 54 12.30 8.95 3.20
C PHE A 54 11.37 10.01 2.61
N ALA A 55 11.90 10.80 1.69
CA ALA A 55 11.15 11.83 0.99
C ALA A 55 10.97 11.41 -0.49
N LEU A 56 9.75 11.53 -0.99
CA LEU A 56 9.42 11.21 -2.37
C LEU A 56 8.43 12.21 -2.96
N SER A 57 8.49 12.42 -4.26
CA SER A 57 7.41 12.98 -5.05
C SER A 57 6.94 11.92 -6.04
N ALA A 58 5.65 11.77 -6.19
CA ALA A 58 5.10 10.70 -7.02
C ALA A 58 3.99 11.24 -7.94
N GLU A 59 4.08 10.84 -9.20
CA GLU A 59 3.05 11.04 -10.21
C GLU A 59 2.69 9.69 -10.81
N GLY A 60 1.56 9.11 -10.33
CA GLY A 60 1.03 7.89 -10.92
C GLY A 60 1.85 6.63 -10.64
N LEU A 61 2.40 6.49 -9.43
CA LEU A 61 2.95 5.19 -9.01
C LEU A 61 1.85 4.13 -9.07
N ASN A 62 2.16 3.01 -9.69
CA ASN A 62 1.24 1.88 -9.78
C ASN A 62 1.74 0.77 -8.86
N TYR A 63 0.86 0.30 -8.00
CA TYR A 63 1.08 -0.84 -7.13
C TYR A 63 -0.05 -1.84 -7.33
N LYS A 64 0.26 -3.12 -7.24
CA LYS A 64 -0.73 -4.20 -7.32
C LYS A 64 -0.60 -5.05 -6.07
N ASP A 65 -1.73 -5.35 -5.48
CA ASP A 65 -1.83 -6.23 -4.33
C ASP A 65 -3.00 -7.20 -4.52
N THR A 66 -2.93 -8.34 -3.85
CA THR A 66 -3.94 -9.38 -3.99
C THR A 66 -4.48 -9.75 -2.62
N LEU A 67 -5.78 -9.60 -2.46
CA LEU A 67 -6.51 -10.17 -1.33
C LEU A 67 -6.78 -11.63 -1.65
N ASN A 68 -6.20 -12.51 -0.85
CA ASN A 68 -6.32 -13.96 -1.02
C ASN A 68 -7.45 -14.52 -0.14
N ASP A 69 -7.78 -15.78 -0.38
CA ASP A 69 -8.72 -16.56 0.44
C ASP A 69 -10.12 -15.94 0.48
N ILE A 70 -10.60 -15.46 -0.66
CA ILE A 70 -11.98 -15.02 -0.81
C ILE A 70 -12.85 -16.25 -1.00
N ASP A 71 -13.61 -16.59 0.03
CA ASP A 71 -14.52 -17.74 0.02
C ASP A 71 -15.98 -17.25 0.11
N ILE A 72 -16.65 -17.22 -1.02
CA ILE A 72 -18.08 -16.91 -1.12
C ILE A 72 -18.76 -18.13 -1.74
N ASP A 73 -19.56 -18.83 -0.94
CA ASP A 73 -20.29 -20.00 -1.41
C ASP A 73 -21.09 -19.67 -2.68
N PRO A 74 -20.86 -20.38 -3.79
CA PRO A 74 -21.57 -20.19 -5.05
C PRO A 74 -23.09 -20.21 -4.92
N LYS A 75 -23.61 -21.01 -3.98
CA LYS A 75 -25.04 -21.09 -3.68
C LYS A 75 -25.63 -19.74 -3.28
N TYR A 76 -24.87 -18.94 -2.50
CA TYR A 76 -25.32 -17.60 -2.11
C TYR A 76 -25.06 -16.57 -3.21
N ALA A 77 -23.92 -16.66 -3.88
CA ALA A 77 -23.58 -15.78 -5.00
C ALA A 77 -24.62 -15.80 -6.11
N ASP A 78 -25.17 -16.97 -6.44
CA ASP A 78 -26.22 -17.13 -7.46
C ASP A 78 -27.55 -16.45 -7.09
N LYS A 79 -27.82 -16.29 -5.80
CA LYS A 79 -29.05 -15.64 -5.30
C LYS A 79 -28.95 -14.10 -5.27
N ILE A 80 -27.76 -13.53 -5.44
CA ILE A 80 -27.54 -12.09 -5.43
C ILE A 80 -28.06 -11.46 -6.72
N LYS A 81 -28.99 -10.52 -6.62
CA LYS A 81 -29.47 -9.72 -7.75
C LYS A 81 -28.64 -8.47 -8.00
N GLU A 82 -28.27 -7.83 -6.95
CA GLU A 82 -27.45 -6.62 -6.94
C GLU A 82 -26.66 -6.54 -5.64
N GLY A 83 -25.53 -5.88 -5.66
CA GLY A 83 -24.71 -5.71 -4.47
C GLY A 83 -23.75 -4.55 -4.58
N VAL A 84 -23.07 -4.27 -3.50
CA VAL A 84 -22.00 -3.28 -3.44
C VAL A 84 -20.85 -3.87 -2.63
N ILE A 85 -19.66 -3.89 -3.22
CA ILE A 85 -18.44 -4.09 -2.46
C ILE A 85 -17.99 -2.72 -1.97
N THR A 86 -17.81 -2.61 -0.66
CA THR A 86 -17.32 -1.40 -0.01
C THR A 86 -15.95 -1.68 0.57
N ILE A 87 -14.98 -0.82 0.27
CA ILE A 87 -13.67 -0.81 0.92
C ILE A 87 -13.59 0.44 1.77
N THR A 88 -13.44 0.26 3.08
CA THR A 88 -13.13 1.35 4.01
C THR A 88 -11.63 1.37 4.24
N ALA A 89 -10.98 2.51 4.03
CA ALA A 89 -9.54 2.66 4.16
C ALA A 89 -9.16 3.81 5.07
N VAL A 90 -8.17 3.59 5.93
CA VAL A 90 -7.51 4.63 6.71
C VAL A 90 -6.08 4.76 6.21
N ASN A 91 -5.76 5.93 5.69
CA ASN A 91 -4.48 6.22 5.05
C ASN A 91 -3.61 7.11 5.94
N GLY A 92 -2.55 6.54 6.50
CA GLY A 92 -1.50 7.27 7.20
C GLY A 92 -0.34 7.72 6.31
N LEU A 93 -0.35 7.33 5.01
CA LEU A 93 0.68 7.76 4.06
C LEU A 93 0.38 9.17 3.54
N PRO A 94 1.40 10.01 3.29
CA PRO A 94 1.23 11.34 2.70
C PRO A 94 0.98 11.28 1.18
N LEU A 95 0.28 10.27 0.71
CA LEU A 95 -0.02 9.97 -0.69
C LEU A 95 -1.53 9.88 -0.89
N ASN A 96 -2.03 10.51 -1.94
CA ASN A 96 -3.36 10.22 -2.43
C ASN A 96 -3.33 8.87 -3.17
N LEU A 97 -4.21 7.97 -2.80
CA LEU A 97 -4.32 6.65 -3.42
C LEU A 97 -5.64 6.59 -4.21
N ARG A 98 -5.61 5.84 -5.29
CA ARG A 98 -6.78 5.61 -6.12
C ARG A 98 -6.88 4.14 -6.49
N ILE A 99 -8.06 3.56 -6.28
CA ILE A 99 -8.36 2.18 -6.66
C ILE A 99 -9.53 2.21 -7.65
N PRO A 100 -9.26 2.40 -8.95
CA PRO A 100 -10.32 2.54 -9.94
C PRO A 100 -11.01 1.22 -10.26
N THR A 101 -10.34 0.10 -10.01
CA THR A 101 -10.80 -1.22 -10.44
C THR A 101 -10.39 -2.30 -9.45
N LEU A 102 -11.33 -3.21 -9.17
CA LEU A 102 -11.06 -4.50 -8.55
C LEU A 102 -11.13 -5.57 -9.64
N VAL A 103 -10.18 -6.51 -9.65
CA VAL A 103 -10.21 -7.63 -10.59
C VAL A 103 -10.46 -8.91 -9.81
N LEU A 104 -11.57 -9.58 -10.11
CA LEU A 104 -11.91 -10.88 -9.56
C LEU A 104 -11.10 -11.95 -10.27
N LEU A 105 -10.37 -12.75 -9.52
CA LEU A 105 -9.53 -13.83 -10.01
C LEU A 105 -10.07 -15.16 -9.48
N GLY A 106 -10.17 -16.13 -10.37
CA GLY A 106 -10.53 -17.49 -10.02
C GLY A 106 -9.30 -18.37 -9.77
N GLU A 107 -9.55 -19.67 -9.75
CA GLU A 107 -8.50 -20.69 -9.64
C GLU A 107 -7.39 -20.44 -10.65
N ASN A 108 -6.16 -20.63 -10.22
CA ASN A 108 -4.94 -20.36 -11.00
C ASN A 108 -4.72 -18.89 -11.41
N GLY A 109 -5.38 -17.93 -10.74
CA GLY A 109 -5.23 -16.51 -11.02
C GLY A 109 -5.87 -16.02 -12.32
N GLY A 110 -6.71 -16.84 -12.94
CA GLY A 110 -7.44 -16.46 -14.15
C GLY A 110 -8.43 -15.33 -13.88
N LYS A 111 -8.41 -14.28 -14.71
CA LYS A 111 -9.35 -13.17 -14.59
C LYS A 111 -10.79 -13.62 -14.90
N LEU A 112 -11.68 -13.42 -13.93
CA LEU A 112 -13.11 -13.69 -14.06
C LEU A 112 -13.91 -12.44 -14.48
N GLU A 113 -13.61 -11.30 -13.82
CA GLU A 113 -14.36 -10.06 -13.99
C GLU A 113 -13.54 -8.84 -13.53
N SER A 114 -13.94 -7.65 -13.97
CA SER A 114 -13.42 -6.37 -13.47
C SER A 114 -14.57 -5.51 -12.99
N LEU A 115 -14.47 -5.03 -11.75
CA LEU A 115 -15.42 -4.13 -11.14
C LEU A 115 -14.84 -2.73 -11.15
N THR A 116 -15.57 -1.79 -11.73
CA THR A 116 -15.16 -0.37 -11.75
C THR A 116 -15.75 0.34 -10.55
N ALA A 117 -14.95 1.17 -9.89
CA ALA A 117 -15.41 1.98 -8.77
C ALA A 117 -16.52 2.96 -9.20
N VAL A 118 -17.45 3.22 -8.30
CA VAL A 118 -18.45 4.27 -8.47
C VAL A 118 -17.74 5.62 -8.61
N LYS A 119 -18.19 6.45 -9.53
CA LYS A 119 -17.57 7.74 -9.82
C LYS A 119 -17.42 8.59 -8.56
N GLY A 120 -16.17 8.98 -8.24
CA GLY A 120 -15.83 9.75 -7.05
C GLY A 120 -15.73 8.94 -5.76
N ARG A 121 -15.87 7.61 -5.82
CA ARG A 121 -15.71 6.66 -4.71
C ARG A 121 -14.52 5.74 -4.92
N ASP A 122 -13.48 6.23 -5.55
CA ASP A 122 -12.26 5.49 -5.89
C ASP A 122 -10.99 6.10 -5.27
N ILE A 123 -11.15 7.15 -4.43
CA ILE A 123 -10.04 7.96 -3.90
C ILE A 123 -9.92 7.76 -2.38
N ILE A 124 -8.70 7.50 -1.94
CA ILE A 124 -8.27 7.48 -0.55
C ILE A 124 -7.33 8.66 -0.35
N GLN A 125 -7.75 9.64 0.41
CA GLN A 125 -6.99 10.89 0.59
C GLN A 125 -5.73 10.67 1.43
N ALA A 126 -4.70 11.47 1.13
CA ALA A 126 -3.45 11.50 1.88
C ALA A 126 -3.69 11.81 3.37
N ALA A 127 -2.89 11.21 4.23
CA ALA A 127 -2.74 11.30 5.69
C ALA A 127 -3.64 12.36 6.39
N ASN A 128 -4.95 12.19 6.32
CA ASN A 128 -5.90 13.08 7.00
C ASN A 128 -6.53 12.43 8.25
N GLY A 129 -6.15 11.18 8.56
CA GLY A 129 -6.67 10.38 9.67
C GLY A 129 -8.16 10.05 9.57
N LYS A 130 -8.81 10.34 8.41
CA LYS A 130 -10.21 10.04 8.17
C LYS A 130 -10.36 8.78 7.33
N GLU A 131 -11.47 8.10 7.54
CA GLU A 131 -11.86 6.99 6.68
C GLU A 131 -12.25 7.48 5.29
N SER A 132 -11.79 6.76 4.30
CA SER A 132 -12.22 6.89 2.90
C SER A 132 -13.02 5.65 2.54
N VAL A 133 -14.15 5.85 1.86
CA VAL A 133 -15.04 4.76 1.46
C VAL A 133 -15.06 4.65 -0.06
N LEU A 134 -14.64 3.50 -0.55
CA LEU A 134 -14.69 3.15 -1.97
C LEU A 134 -15.88 2.20 -2.19
N GLU A 135 -16.55 2.35 -3.32
CA GLU A 135 -17.74 1.56 -3.65
C GLU A 135 -17.64 0.98 -5.07
N PHE A 136 -17.99 -0.29 -5.18
CA PHE A 136 -18.01 -1.04 -6.44
C PHE A 136 -19.36 -1.73 -6.56
N ASN A 137 -20.18 -1.28 -7.49
CA ASN A 137 -21.50 -1.88 -7.72
C ASN A 137 -21.36 -3.23 -8.42
N LEU A 138 -22.22 -4.16 -8.05
CA LEU A 138 -22.34 -5.49 -8.61
C LEU A 138 -23.69 -5.67 -9.28
N THR A 139 -23.67 -6.05 -10.53
CA THR A 139 -24.83 -6.61 -11.22
C THR A 139 -24.98 -8.10 -10.86
N GLN A 140 -26.13 -8.70 -11.14
CA GLN A 140 -26.36 -10.12 -10.92
C GLN A 140 -25.30 -10.99 -11.63
N ALA A 141 -24.93 -10.63 -12.87
CA ALA A 141 -23.93 -11.39 -13.63
C ALA A 141 -22.54 -11.34 -12.95
N GLN A 142 -22.18 -10.19 -12.41
CA GLN A 142 -20.92 -10.00 -11.68
C GLN A 142 -20.94 -10.67 -10.31
N ALA A 143 -22.10 -10.64 -9.63
CA ALA A 143 -22.28 -11.31 -8.34
C ALA A 143 -22.06 -12.82 -8.45
N LYS A 144 -22.57 -13.45 -9.54
CA LYS A 144 -22.32 -14.87 -9.80
C LYS A 144 -20.84 -15.22 -9.94
N LYS A 145 -20.01 -14.28 -10.41
CA LYS A 145 -18.56 -14.47 -10.49
C LYS A 145 -17.89 -14.48 -9.12
N LEU A 146 -18.50 -13.86 -8.10
CA LEU A 146 -17.97 -13.91 -6.73
C LEU A 146 -17.89 -15.35 -6.20
N GLY A 147 -18.87 -16.22 -6.50
CA GLY A 147 -18.84 -17.62 -6.11
C GLY A 147 -17.75 -18.47 -6.80
N GLN A 148 -17.04 -17.89 -7.76
CA GLN A 148 -15.90 -18.52 -8.45
C GLN A 148 -14.59 -17.78 -8.13
N THR A 149 -14.67 -16.72 -7.29
CA THR A 149 -13.53 -15.86 -6.98
C THR A 149 -12.78 -16.41 -5.78
N GLU A 150 -11.50 -16.66 -5.98
CA GLU A 150 -10.56 -17.04 -4.91
C GLU A 150 -9.72 -15.85 -4.45
N ASN A 151 -9.46 -14.92 -5.35
CA ASN A 151 -8.60 -13.79 -5.07
C ASN A 151 -9.18 -12.51 -5.69
N ILE A 152 -8.89 -11.36 -5.07
CA ILE A 152 -9.22 -10.03 -5.61
C ILE A 152 -7.93 -9.24 -5.79
N LEU A 153 -7.59 -8.90 -7.02
CA LEU A 153 -6.47 -8.04 -7.34
C LEU A 153 -6.90 -6.57 -7.24
N LEU A 154 -6.15 -5.83 -6.44
CA LEU A 154 -6.27 -4.38 -6.27
C LEU A 154 -5.20 -3.68 -7.12
N GLU A 155 -5.61 -2.79 -8.00
CA GLU A 155 -4.69 -1.91 -8.72
C GLU A 155 -4.74 -0.52 -8.07
N VAL A 156 -3.68 -0.19 -7.33
CA VAL A 156 -3.56 1.06 -6.60
C VAL A 156 -2.69 2.04 -7.37
N LYS A 157 -3.20 3.22 -7.62
CA LYS A 157 -2.42 4.35 -8.15
C LYS A 157 -2.14 5.32 -7.03
N ALA A 158 -0.88 5.70 -6.86
CA ALA A 158 -0.48 6.65 -5.83
C ALA A 158 0.13 7.91 -6.43
N SER A 159 -0.16 9.05 -5.82
CA SER A 159 0.40 10.35 -6.20
C SER A 159 0.56 11.25 -4.98
N THR A 160 1.54 12.14 -5.02
CA THR A 160 1.64 13.23 -4.04
C THR A 160 0.74 14.40 -4.46
N THR A 161 0.27 15.17 -3.50
CA THR A 161 -0.55 16.36 -3.79
C THR A 161 0.28 17.36 -4.60
N ASN A 162 -0.21 17.75 -5.77
CA ASN A 162 0.45 18.67 -6.69
C ASN A 162 1.89 18.27 -7.06
N ASN A 163 2.20 16.97 -7.04
CA ASN A 163 3.54 16.43 -7.30
C ASN A 163 4.63 17.00 -6.37
N GLN A 164 4.24 17.49 -5.19
CA GLN A 164 5.18 18.01 -4.21
C GLN A 164 5.90 16.87 -3.50
N GLU A 165 7.13 17.15 -3.10
CA GLU A 165 7.89 16.23 -2.26
C GLU A 165 7.25 16.11 -0.87
N VAL A 166 7.08 14.88 -0.39
CA VAL A 166 6.53 14.56 0.92
C VAL A 166 7.46 13.62 1.67
N VAL A 167 7.49 13.75 2.99
CA VAL A 167 8.23 12.84 3.85
C VAL A 167 7.30 11.78 4.38
N VAL A 168 7.67 10.50 4.19
CA VAL A 168 6.93 9.37 4.75
C VAL A 168 7.43 9.09 6.16
N ALA A 169 6.54 9.12 7.15
CA ALA A 169 6.88 8.74 8.51
C ALA A 169 7.16 7.23 8.61
N ALA A 170 8.07 6.83 9.47
CA ALA A 170 8.47 5.42 9.61
C ALA A 170 7.31 4.52 10.10
N ASP A 171 6.35 5.09 10.79
CA ASP A 171 5.14 4.42 11.30
C ASP A 171 3.91 4.60 10.40
N ALA A 172 4.07 5.26 9.26
CA ALA A 172 2.98 5.46 8.31
C ALA A 172 2.48 4.13 7.78
N LYS A 173 1.17 3.91 7.88
CA LYS A 173 0.51 2.67 7.46
C LYS A 173 -0.79 2.96 6.73
N LEU A 174 -1.15 2.03 5.88
CA LEU A 174 -2.43 1.98 5.20
C LEU A 174 -3.19 0.75 5.69
N SER A 175 -4.45 0.91 6.06
CA SER A 175 -5.32 -0.20 6.44
C SER A 175 -6.58 -0.20 5.58
N PHE A 176 -7.05 -1.40 5.27
CA PHE A 176 -8.28 -1.65 4.51
C PHE A 176 -9.22 -2.56 5.29
N ASP A 177 -10.51 -2.30 5.15
CA ASP A 177 -11.58 -3.20 5.54
C ASP A 177 -12.52 -3.37 4.34
N LEU A 178 -12.77 -4.62 3.92
CA LEU A 178 -13.61 -4.95 2.78
C LEU A 178 -14.93 -5.55 3.26
N LYS A 179 -16.05 -5.00 2.79
CA LYS A 179 -17.40 -5.45 3.10
C LYS A 179 -18.23 -5.63 1.83
N LEU A 180 -18.89 -6.77 1.72
CA LEU A 180 -19.92 -7.01 0.71
C LEU A 180 -21.30 -6.78 1.32
N VAL A 181 -22.08 -5.91 0.71
CA VAL A 181 -23.52 -5.74 0.97
C VAL A 181 -24.29 -6.17 -0.27
N ALA A 182 -25.15 -7.15 -0.12
CA ALA A 182 -25.88 -7.72 -1.26
C ALA A 182 -27.38 -7.82 -0.99
N LYS A 183 -28.17 -7.66 -2.04
CA LYS A 183 -29.61 -7.94 -2.04
C LYS A 183 -29.85 -9.26 -2.75
N ALA A 184 -30.21 -10.26 -2.00
CA ALA A 184 -30.51 -11.59 -2.50
C ALA A 184 -32.02 -11.82 -2.66
N VAL A 185 -32.39 -12.74 -3.54
CA VAL A 185 -33.74 -13.30 -3.61
C VAL A 185 -33.73 -14.63 -2.89
N ILE A 186 -34.50 -14.73 -1.84
CA ILE A 186 -34.73 -15.97 -1.11
C ILE A 186 -36.05 -16.54 -1.65
N THR A 187 -35.97 -17.64 -2.41
CA THR A 187 -37.13 -18.31 -2.99
C THR A 187 -37.68 -19.43 -2.10
N ASP A 188 -36.82 -20.02 -1.28
CA ASP A 188 -37.20 -21.09 -0.32
C ASP A 188 -36.52 -20.84 1.02
N LEU A 189 -37.31 -20.92 2.10
CA LEU A 189 -36.80 -20.78 3.49
C LEU A 189 -36.07 -22.03 3.99
N ASP A 190 -36.22 -23.15 3.29
CA ASP A 190 -35.60 -24.43 3.63
C ASP A 190 -34.12 -24.55 3.20
N ASP A 191 -33.57 -23.48 2.63
CA ASP A 191 -32.20 -23.41 2.12
C ASP A 191 -31.16 -22.85 3.12
N PHE A 192 -31.54 -22.69 4.41
CA PHE A 192 -30.65 -22.19 5.47
C PHE A 192 -30.42 -23.21 6.56
#